data_95ee2cf44eba73c74e1bd36a6b441944
#
_entry.id   95ee2cf44eba73c74e1bd36a6b441944
#
_cell.length_a   1.000
_cell.length_b   1.000
_cell.length_c   1.000
_cell.angle_alpha   90.00
_cell.angle_beta   90.00
_cell.angle_gamma   90.00
#
_symmetry.space_group_name_H-M   'P 1'
#
loop_
_entity.id
_entity.type
_entity.pdbx_description
1 polymer ?
#
loop_
_entity_poly.entity_id
_entity_poly.type
_entity_poly.pdbx_seq_one_letter_code
_entity_poly.pdbx_strand_id
1 'polypeptide(L)'
;MRDVIVVGGGPVGILLAGLLAVRGLDVEVLERRAEPSRRSRAIGIHPPSMRALEELGLADAVVERAVRIRGGEVRCDGRALGRLTFREAAGQHPFVVSLPQYETEALLRARFDELSPGRYRSGVTVTDVRDRGDRVELEVEEAGTATVLEARYVVAADGARSVIRALAGIRGIKRGGGDTYLMSDYPAGEQAAEQAVLYFERGGVVESFPLPGGRRRWVAMTSSLQPDASSHDLAAIVESRTGVVLPSSGASVSAFSVQQRLAERLVSGRIVLVGDAAHQISPIGGQGMNLGWLDGLLLAPALALAIREPGTAASVLSDYDRRRRRSARMAARQAGFNMMMGRPATGLRLRLRNGLVRTLAVPPASAVLASAFTMRWL
;
A
#
# COMPACT_ATOMS: atom_id res chain seq x y z
N MET A 1 -10.83 28.08 -9.70
CA MET A 1 -11.39 26.72 -9.52
C MET A 1 -10.45 25.72 -10.19
N ARG A 2 -10.05 24.63 -9.52
CA ARG A 2 -9.20 23.55 -10.07
C ARG A 2 -10.03 22.51 -10.81
N ASP A 3 -9.38 21.75 -11.70
CA ASP A 3 -10.02 20.55 -12.22
C ASP A 3 -10.16 19.48 -11.13
N VAL A 4 -9.07 19.21 -10.41
CA VAL A 4 -9.07 18.21 -9.33
C VAL A 4 -8.24 18.71 -8.13
N ILE A 5 -8.81 18.60 -6.94
CA ILE A 5 -8.04 18.68 -5.70
C ILE A 5 -7.91 17.29 -5.11
N VAL A 6 -6.66 16.85 -4.87
CA VAL A 6 -6.32 15.60 -4.19
C VAL A 6 -6.02 15.89 -2.73
N VAL A 7 -6.81 15.35 -1.82
CA VAL A 7 -6.62 15.50 -0.38
C VAL A 7 -5.82 14.32 0.16
N GLY A 8 -4.59 14.59 0.59
CA GLY A 8 -3.63 13.61 1.07
C GLY A 8 -2.43 13.46 0.14
N GLY A 9 -1.26 13.93 0.61
CA GLY A 9 0.02 13.88 -0.09
C GLY A 9 0.84 12.63 0.22
N GLY A 10 0.19 11.50 0.47
CA GLY A 10 0.84 10.18 0.57
C GLY A 10 1.12 9.56 -0.80
N PRO A 11 1.71 8.35 -0.84
CA PRO A 11 2.19 7.73 -2.09
C PRO A 11 1.08 7.51 -3.12
N VAL A 12 -0.17 7.31 -2.68
CA VAL A 12 -1.32 7.14 -3.58
C VAL A 12 -1.80 8.47 -4.13
N GLY A 13 -1.90 9.49 -3.28
CA GLY A 13 -2.37 10.82 -3.70
C GLY A 13 -1.41 11.50 -4.66
N ILE A 14 -0.11 11.47 -4.36
CA ILE A 14 0.91 12.09 -5.22
C ILE A 14 0.99 11.37 -6.57
N LEU A 15 0.97 10.04 -6.58
CA LEU A 15 0.97 9.27 -7.83
C LEU A 15 -0.25 9.61 -8.68
N LEU A 16 -1.45 9.62 -8.09
CA LEU A 16 -2.67 9.99 -8.82
C LEU A 16 -2.59 11.42 -9.36
N ALA A 17 -2.11 12.36 -8.55
CA ALA A 17 -1.94 13.75 -8.97
C ALA A 17 -1.00 13.87 -10.18
N GLY A 18 0.12 13.13 -10.17
CA GLY A 18 1.02 13.03 -11.32
C GLY A 18 0.34 12.46 -12.57
N LEU A 19 -0.42 11.37 -12.41
CA LEU A 19 -1.17 10.75 -13.52
C LEU A 19 -2.24 11.68 -14.12
N LEU A 20 -2.87 12.53 -13.30
CA LEU A 20 -3.82 13.54 -13.75
C LEU A 20 -3.09 14.70 -14.45
N ALA A 21 -1.96 15.17 -13.90
CA ALA A 21 -1.16 16.25 -14.48
C ALA A 21 -0.59 15.88 -15.86
N VAL A 22 -0.10 14.65 -16.04
CA VAL A 22 0.35 14.14 -17.36
C VAL A 22 -0.79 14.16 -18.40
N ARG A 23 -2.04 14.09 -17.96
CA ARG A 23 -3.23 14.19 -18.82
C ARG A 23 -3.70 15.63 -19.07
N GLY A 24 -2.92 16.61 -18.59
CA GLY A 24 -3.15 18.03 -18.81
C GLY A 24 -4.22 18.64 -17.93
N LEU A 25 -4.54 18.03 -16.78
CA LEU A 25 -5.52 18.59 -15.82
C LEU A 25 -4.82 19.53 -14.82
N ASP A 26 -5.52 20.59 -14.41
CA ASP A 26 -5.09 21.48 -13.32
C ASP A 26 -5.35 20.82 -11.97
N VAL A 27 -4.30 20.25 -11.38
CA VAL A 27 -4.36 19.46 -10.15
C VAL A 27 -3.64 20.15 -9.01
N GLU A 28 -4.24 20.13 -7.84
CA GLU A 28 -3.63 20.58 -6.59
C GLU A 28 -3.66 19.47 -5.54
N VAL A 29 -2.56 19.29 -4.80
CA VAL A 29 -2.46 18.33 -3.69
C VAL A 29 -2.42 19.09 -2.38
N LEU A 30 -3.28 18.70 -1.44
CA LEU A 30 -3.33 19.24 -0.09
C LEU A 30 -2.86 18.17 0.91
N GLU A 31 -1.78 18.43 1.64
CA GLU A 31 -1.25 17.52 2.68
C GLU A 31 -1.24 18.25 4.03
N ARG A 32 -1.86 17.63 5.04
CA ARG A 32 -1.94 18.21 6.40
C ARG A 32 -0.60 18.28 7.14
N ARG A 33 0.33 17.36 6.84
CA ARG A 33 1.65 17.37 7.45
C ARG A 33 2.50 18.45 6.79
N ALA A 34 3.18 19.25 7.60
CA ALA A 34 4.12 20.23 7.09
C ALA A 34 5.37 19.55 6.51
N GLU A 35 5.79 18.43 7.10
CA GLU A 35 6.98 17.69 6.69
C GLU A 35 6.64 16.25 6.25
N PRO A 36 7.41 15.70 5.29
CA PRO A 36 7.29 14.31 4.88
C PRO A 36 7.56 13.35 6.05
N SER A 37 6.80 12.26 6.12
CA SER A 37 7.03 11.23 7.14
C SER A 37 8.24 10.37 6.78
N ARG A 38 9.20 10.23 7.70
CA ARG A 38 10.30 9.27 7.58
C ARG A 38 9.90 7.83 7.99
N ARG A 39 8.69 7.64 8.50
CA ARG A 39 8.19 6.31 8.87
C ARG A 39 7.78 5.57 7.59
N SER A 40 8.52 4.53 7.24
CA SER A 40 8.24 3.68 6.09
C SER A 40 7.49 2.42 6.53
N ARG A 41 6.25 2.26 6.09
CA ARG A 41 5.48 1.01 6.30
C ARG A 41 5.55 0.12 5.08
N ALA A 42 5.19 0.63 3.92
CA ALA A 42 5.27 -0.10 2.67
C ALA A 42 6.70 -0.06 2.09
N ILE A 43 7.08 -1.15 1.45
CA ILE A 43 8.35 -1.26 0.70
C ILE A 43 8.15 -1.95 -0.65
N GLY A 44 7.14 -2.83 -0.75
CA GLY A 44 6.92 -3.65 -1.94
C GLY A 44 6.13 -2.91 -3.01
N ILE A 45 6.68 -2.84 -4.23
CA ILE A 45 5.98 -2.38 -5.43
C ILE A 45 5.82 -3.59 -6.34
N HIS A 46 4.57 -3.98 -6.58
CA HIS A 46 4.23 -5.15 -7.37
C HIS A 46 4.19 -4.85 -8.88
N PRO A 47 4.41 -5.85 -9.75
CA PRO A 47 4.47 -5.65 -11.19
C PRO A 47 3.33 -4.84 -11.83
N PRO A 48 2.04 -5.04 -11.48
CA PRO A 48 0.97 -4.23 -12.07
C PRO A 48 1.06 -2.74 -11.72
N SER A 49 1.65 -2.40 -10.57
CA SER A 49 1.83 -1.03 -10.12
C SER A 49 2.99 -0.32 -10.81
N MET A 50 3.94 -1.06 -11.39
CA MET A 50 5.03 -0.47 -12.18
C MET A 50 4.51 0.31 -13.39
N ARG A 51 3.38 -0.08 -13.96
CA ARG A 51 2.72 0.65 -15.05
C ARG A 51 2.40 2.10 -14.70
N ALA A 52 2.03 2.36 -13.44
CA ALA A 52 1.76 3.73 -13.00
C ALA A 52 3.05 4.57 -12.94
N LEU A 53 4.17 3.94 -12.58
CA LEU A 53 5.48 4.59 -12.61
C LEU A 53 6.01 4.78 -14.02
N GLU A 54 5.72 3.84 -14.94
CA GLU A 54 6.03 3.96 -16.37
C GLU A 54 5.31 5.17 -17.00
N GLU A 55 4.02 5.37 -16.71
CA GLU A 55 3.25 6.52 -17.18
C GLU A 55 3.81 7.87 -16.65
N LEU A 56 4.48 7.85 -15.50
CA LEU A 56 5.14 9.03 -14.93
C LEU A 56 6.62 9.18 -15.35
N GLY A 57 7.18 8.20 -16.07
CA GLY A 57 8.61 8.17 -16.42
C GLY A 57 9.53 7.87 -15.23
N LEU A 58 9.04 7.22 -14.18
CA LEU A 58 9.75 6.95 -12.93
C LEU A 58 10.18 5.50 -12.75
N ALA A 59 9.76 4.58 -13.64
CA ALA A 59 9.99 3.16 -13.46
C ALA A 59 11.48 2.80 -13.32
N ASP A 60 12.32 3.32 -14.22
CA ASP A 60 13.78 3.06 -14.21
C ASP A 60 14.43 3.62 -12.95
N ALA A 61 14.14 4.88 -12.59
CA ALA A 61 14.68 5.52 -11.39
C ALA A 61 14.32 4.79 -10.09
N VAL A 62 13.14 4.18 -10.03
CA VAL A 62 12.70 3.34 -8.91
C VAL A 62 13.45 2.00 -8.90
N VAL A 63 13.59 1.35 -10.06
CA VAL A 63 14.27 0.05 -10.19
C VAL A 63 15.77 0.16 -9.88
N GLU A 64 16.42 1.25 -10.27
CA GLU A 64 17.85 1.52 -9.98
C GLU A 64 18.13 1.66 -8.49
N ARG A 65 17.22 2.25 -7.72
CA ARG A 65 17.37 2.48 -6.28
C ARG A 65 16.93 1.30 -5.41
N ALA A 66 16.24 0.34 -5.99
CA ALA A 66 15.53 -0.71 -5.28
C ALA A 66 16.26 -2.06 -5.31
N VAL A 67 15.86 -2.95 -4.41
CA VAL A 67 16.18 -4.37 -4.51
C VAL A 67 15.09 -5.07 -5.33
N ARG A 68 15.48 -5.90 -6.29
CA ARG A 68 14.59 -6.73 -7.11
C ARG A 68 14.37 -8.07 -6.44
N ILE A 69 13.21 -8.26 -5.82
CA ILE A 69 12.83 -9.54 -5.22
C ILE A 69 12.32 -10.46 -6.33
N ARG A 70 13.10 -11.48 -6.68
CA ARG A 70 12.77 -12.44 -7.76
C ARG A 70 11.98 -13.64 -7.31
N GLY A 71 11.78 -13.78 -6.00
CA GLY A 71 11.03 -14.87 -5.40
C GLY A 71 11.07 -14.82 -3.89
N GLY A 72 10.50 -15.84 -3.27
CA GLY A 72 10.47 -15.97 -1.83
C GLY A 72 10.51 -17.43 -1.37
N GLU A 73 10.91 -17.61 -0.13
CA GLU A 73 10.93 -18.91 0.54
C GLU A 73 9.99 -18.88 1.75
N VAL A 74 9.24 -19.95 1.94
CA VAL A 74 8.46 -20.18 3.17
C VAL A 74 9.17 -21.22 4.01
N ARG A 75 9.39 -20.91 5.30
CA ARG A 75 10.08 -21.78 6.27
C ARG A 75 9.21 -22.07 7.48
N CYS A 76 9.47 -23.18 8.16
CA CYS A 76 8.92 -23.50 9.47
C CYS A 76 9.85 -24.50 10.19
N ASP A 77 10.07 -24.30 11.47
CA ASP A 77 10.97 -25.13 12.31
C ASP A 77 12.34 -25.34 11.62
N GLY A 78 12.95 -24.28 11.09
CA GLY A 78 14.24 -24.30 10.40
C GLY A 78 14.25 -24.95 9.00
N ARG A 79 13.13 -25.50 8.52
CA ARG A 79 13.03 -26.23 7.24
C ARG A 79 12.29 -25.40 6.19
N ALA A 80 12.75 -25.46 4.95
CA ALA A 80 12.01 -24.92 3.82
C ALA A 80 10.73 -25.74 3.59
N LEU A 81 9.58 -25.08 3.53
CA LEU A 81 8.30 -25.67 3.15
C LEU A 81 8.05 -25.54 1.64
N GLY A 82 8.54 -24.47 1.02
CA GLY A 82 8.41 -24.23 -0.39
C GLY A 82 9.08 -22.93 -0.84
N ARG A 83 9.28 -22.82 -2.14
CA ARG A 83 9.82 -21.63 -2.80
C ARG A 83 8.89 -21.18 -3.91
N LEU A 84 8.79 -19.88 -4.06
CA LEU A 84 8.06 -19.26 -5.17
C LEU A 84 9.05 -18.45 -6.01
N THR A 85 8.95 -18.57 -7.32
CA THR A 85 9.67 -17.71 -8.27
C THR A 85 8.67 -16.82 -8.98
N PHE A 86 9.05 -15.56 -9.22
CA PHE A 86 8.23 -14.61 -9.98
C PHE A 86 8.62 -14.59 -11.46
N ARG A 87 9.63 -15.39 -11.89
CA ARG A 87 10.09 -15.48 -13.29
C ARG A 87 8.98 -15.91 -14.24
N GLU A 88 8.16 -16.86 -13.83
CA GLU A 88 7.05 -17.40 -14.64
C GLU A 88 5.82 -16.48 -14.64
N ALA A 89 5.77 -15.54 -13.71
CA ALA A 89 4.76 -14.51 -13.70
C ALA A 89 5.06 -13.47 -14.80
N ALA A 90 4.96 -13.87 -16.08
CA ALA A 90 5.38 -13.16 -17.28
C ALA A 90 4.98 -11.66 -17.33
N GLY A 91 5.83 -10.82 -17.94
CA GLY A 91 5.66 -9.37 -18.15
C GLY A 91 7.00 -8.65 -18.02
N GLN A 92 7.02 -7.34 -18.26
CA GLN A 92 8.23 -6.52 -18.25
C GLN A 92 8.97 -6.52 -16.92
N HIS A 93 8.27 -6.73 -15.78
CA HIS A 93 8.84 -6.73 -14.44
C HIS A 93 8.57 -8.08 -13.73
N PRO A 94 9.41 -9.14 -13.98
CA PRO A 94 9.23 -10.44 -13.35
C PRO A 94 9.81 -10.48 -11.91
N PHE A 95 9.60 -9.42 -11.13
CA PHE A 95 10.07 -9.23 -9.76
C PHE A 95 9.16 -8.26 -8.99
N VAL A 96 9.23 -8.31 -7.69
CA VAL A 96 8.69 -7.26 -6.81
C VAL A 96 9.83 -6.30 -6.49
N VAL A 97 9.59 -5.02 -6.64
CA VAL A 97 10.54 -3.96 -6.29
C VAL A 97 10.45 -3.69 -4.79
N SER A 98 11.56 -3.71 -4.08
CA SER A 98 11.64 -3.34 -2.67
C SER A 98 12.37 -2.01 -2.51
N LEU A 99 11.61 -0.96 -2.17
CA LEU A 99 12.11 0.40 -1.94
C LEU A 99 11.36 1.00 -0.75
N PRO A 100 12.04 1.63 0.22
CA PRO A 100 11.37 2.33 1.30
C PRO A 100 10.37 3.37 0.80
N GLN A 101 9.19 3.42 1.42
CA GLN A 101 8.10 4.30 1.01
C GLN A 101 8.51 5.78 0.92
N TYR A 102 9.35 6.28 1.83
CA TYR A 102 9.80 7.67 1.81
C TYR A 102 10.64 8.02 0.57
N GLU A 103 11.41 7.05 0.03
CA GLU A 103 12.17 7.25 -1.22
C GLU A 103 11.23 7.27 -2.43
N THR A 104 10.23 6.38 -2.42
CA THR A 104 9.19 6.37 -3.46
C THR A 104 8.37 7.67 -3.45
N GLU A 105 7.97 8.14 -2.26
CA GLU A 105 7.26 9.43 -2.10
C GLU A 105 8.12 10.61 -2.58
N ALA A 106 9.42 10.61 -2.30
CA ALA A 106 10.33 11.67 -2.75
C ALA A 106 10.42 11.75 -4.28
N LEU A 107 10.54 10.58 -4.96
CA LEU A 107 10.53 10.51 -6.43
C LEU A 107 9.21 10.99 -7.02
N LEU A 108 8.09 10.52 -6.48
CA LEU A 108 6.76 10.92 -6.94
C LEU A 108 6.54 12.43 -6.74
N ARG A 109 6.96 12.98 -5.61
CA ARG A 109 6.83 14.40 -5.31
C ARG A 109 7.67 15.25 -6.27
N ALA A 110 8.94 14.90 -6.46
CA ALA A 110 9.81 15.62 -7.41
C ALA A 110 9.18 15.63 -8.80
N ARG A 111 8.65 14.50 -9.26
CA ARG A 111 7.99 14.40 -10.55
C ARG A 111 6.70 15.23 -10.63
N PHE A 112 5.91 15.24 -9.58
CA PHE A 112 4.71 16.08 -9.55
C PHE A 112 5.04 17.58 -9.53
N ASP A 113 6.08 17.99 -8.79
CA ASP A 113 6.55 19.37 -8.76
C ASP A 113 7.08 19.84 -10.13
N GLU A 114 7.70 18.94 -10.93
CA GLU A 114 8.07 19.21 -12.34
C GLU A 114 6.85 19.41 -13.25
N LEU A 115 5.81 18.55 -13.08
CA LEU A 115 4.59 18.57 -13.90
C LEU A 115 3.65 19.72 -13.54
N SER A 116 3.63 20.11 -12.28
CA SER A 116 2.69 21.08 -11.71
C SER A 116 3.37 21.93 -10.62
N PRO A 117 4.28 22.85 -10.98
CA PRO A 117 5.04 23.63 -10.02
C PRO A 117 4.15 24.41 -9.05
N GLY A 118 4.47 24.30 -7.74
CA GLY A 118 3.74 25.00 -6.68
C GLY A 118 2.34 24.45 -6.38
N ARG A 119 1.96 23.31 -6.93
CA ARG A 119 0.65 22.69 -6.71
C ARG A 119 0.60 21.65 -5.59
N TYR A 120 1.72 21.37 -4.96
CA TYR A 120 1.76 20.57 -3.74
C TYR A 120 1.83 21.49 -2.52
N ARG A 121 0.78 21.53 -1.72
CA ARG A 121 0.68 22.36 -0.51
C ARG A 121 0.73 21.47 0.72
N SER A 122 1.76 21.62 1.54
CA SER A 122 1.92 20.98 2.85
C SER A 122 1.46 21.89 3.97
N GLY A 123 1.05 21.32 5.11
CA GLY A 123 0.52 22.09 6.24
C GLY A 123 -0.94 22.56 6.04
N VAL A 124 -1.66 22.00 5.06
CA VAL A 124 -3.06 22.36 4.76
C VAL A 124 -3.99 21.26 5.26
N THR A 125 -4.87 21.59 6.18
CA THR A 125 -5.89 20.69 6.72
C THR A 125 -7.25 20.99 6.13
N VAL A 126 -7.89 20.00 5.52
CA VAL A 126 -9.28 20.10 5.07
C VAL A 126 -10.19 19.84 6.26
N THR A 127 -11.08 20.79 6.56
CA THR A 127 -12.00 20.75 7.69
C THR A 127 -13.43 20.41 7.27
N ASP A 128 -13.84 20.80 6.06
CA ASP A 128 -15.15 20.45 5.49
C ASP A 128 -15.10 20.27 3.98
N VAL A 129 -16.07 19.53 3.43
CA VAL A 129 -16.23 19.32 1.99
C VAL A 129 -17.71 19.30 1.62
N ARG A 130 -18.10 20.06 0.59
CA ARG A 130 -19.49 20.15 0.13
C ARG A 130 -19.56 20.03 -1.39
N ASP A 131 -20.26 19.01 -1.86
CA ASP A 131 -20.60 18.87 -3.27
C ASP A 131 -21.81 19.79 -3.60
N ARG A 132 -21.59 20.72 -4.54
CA ARG A 132 -22.62 21.68 -5.00
C ARG A 132 -23.31 21.24 -6.31
N GLY A 133 -22.96 20.06 -6.82
CA GLY A 133 -23.49 19.52 -8.07
C GLY A 133 -22.67 19.88 -9.30
N ASP A 134 -22.28 21.13 -9.45
CA ASP A 134 -21.38 21.61 -10.53
C ASP A 134 -19.92 21.68 -10.11
N ARG A 135 -19.64 21.86 -8.82
CA ARG A 135 -18.31 21.91 -8.21
C ARG A 135 -18.32 21.34 -6.79
N VAL A 136 -17.14 21.19 -6.22
CA VAL A 136 -16.94 20.86 -4.80
C VAL A 136 -16.24 22.03 -4.12
N GLU A 137 -16.75 22.43 -2.97
CA GLU A 137 -16.14 23.41 -2.08
C GLU A 137 -15.44 22.67 -0.93
N LEU A 138 -14.20 23.08 -0.62
CA LEU A 138 -13.42 22.59 0.52
C LEU A 138 -13.11 23.75 1.45
N GLU A 139 -13.50 23.63 2.70
CA GLU A 139 -12.98 24.50 3.76
C GLU A 139 -11.60 23.96 4.18
N VAL A 140 -10.59 24.81 4.15
CA VAL A 140 -9.21 24.45 4.50
C VAL A 140 -8.64 25.42 5.51
N GLU A 141 -7.79 24.90 6.38
CA GLU A 141 -7.01 25.68 7.34
C GLU A 141 -5.52 25.55 6.99
N GLU A 142 -4.84 26.69 6.81
CA GLU A 142 -3.42 26.80 6.55
C GLU A 142 -2.84 27.91 7.43
N ALA A 143 -1.84 27.59 8.25
CA ALA A 143 -1.20 28.51 9.18
C ALA A 143 -2.21 29.31 10.08
N GLY A 144 -3.29 28.66 10.51
CA GLY A 144 -4.34 29.26 11.33
C GLY A 144 -5.35 30.14 10.57
N THR A 145 -5.26 30.20 9.23
CA THR A 145 -6.20 30.94 8.39
C THR A 145 -7.13 29.98 7.66
N ALA A 146 -8.44 30.17 7.84
CA ALA A 146 -9.46 29.41 7.12
C ALA A 146 -9.77 30.07 5.76
N THR A 147 -9.80 29.23 4.72
CA THR A 147 -10.15 29.66 3.35
C THR A 147 -11.02 28.61 2.66
N VAL A 148 -11.68 28.99 1.57
CA VAL A 148 -12.47 28.06 0.74
C VAL A 148 -11.78 27.86 -0.60
N LEU A 149 -11.58 26.60 -0.96
CA LEU A 149 -11.07 26.20 -2.27
C LEU A 149 -12.18 25.54 -3.08
N GLU A 150 -12.10 25.67 -4.39
CA GLU A 150 -13.09 25.07 -5.30
C GLU A 150 -12.42 24.17 -6.34
N ALA A 151 -13.05 23.03 -6.62
CA ALA A 151 -12.63 22.12 -7.68
C ALA A 151 -13.82 21.48 -8.38
N ARG A 152 -13.61 21.04 -9.62
CA ARG A 152 -14.63 20.23 -10.34
C ARG A 152 -14.81 18.86 -9.71
N TYR A 153 -13.72 18.27 -9.19
CA TYR A 153 -13.71 17.00 -8.45
C TYR A 153 -12.76 17.07 -7.27
N VAL A 154 -13.08 16.33 -6.22
CA VAL A 154 -12.21 16.10 -5.06
C VAL A 154 -11.89 14.62 -4.95
N VAL A 155 -10.61 14.28 -4.81
CA VAL A 155 -10.18 12.89 -4.57
C VAL A 155 -9.62 12.77 -3.16
N ALA A 156 -10.26 11.92 -2.36
CA ALA A 156 -9.81 11.59 -1.02
C ALA A 156 -8.73 10.50 -1.08
N ALA A 157 -7.48 10.87 -0.81
CA ALA A 157 -6.31 10.03 -0.63
C ALA A 157 -5.74 10.18 0.79
N ASP A 158 -6.56 10.62 1.75
CA ASP A 158 -6.22 11.01 3.13
C ASP A 158 -6.10 9.83 4.10
N GLY A 159 -6.05 8.62 3.56
CA GLY A 159 -5.66 7.41 4.26
C GLY A 159 -6.76 6.76 5.10
N ALA A 160 -6.36 5.80 5.94
CA ALA A 160 -7.28 4.93 6.68
C ALA A 160 -8.27 5.66 7.59
N ARG A 161 -7.88 6.85 8.10
CA ARG A 161 -8.71 7.72 8.94
C ARG A 161 -9.30 8.88 8.13
N SER A 162 -9.64 8.62 6.89
CA SER A 162 -10.16 9.63 5.94
C SER A 162 -11.27 10.49 6.55
N VAL A 163 -11.00 11.79 6.63
CA VAL A 163 -11.96 12.82 7.04
C VAL A 163 -12.94 13.07 5.90
N ILE A 164 -12.43 13.12 4.66
CA ILE A 164 -13.27 13.33 3.46
C ILE A 164 -14.30 12.22 3.31
N ARG A 165 -13.92 10.95 3.51
CA ARG A 165 -14.88 9.82 3.50
C ARG A 165 -16.01 10.04 4.50
N ALA A 166 -15.67 10.49 5.72
CA ALA A 166 -16.66 10.72 6.78
C ALA A 166 -17.59 11.90 6.41
N LEU A 167 -17.04 13.03 5.96
CA LEU A 167 -17.80 14.23 5.55
C LEU A 167 -18.69 13.95 4.34
N ALA A 168 -18.25 13.11 3.39
CA ALA A 168 -19.06 12.66 2.26
C ALA A 168 -20.15 11.63 2.64
N GLY A 169 -20.31 11.30 3.92
CA GLY A 169 -21.31 10.34 4.40
C GLY A 169 -21.09 8.91 3.90
N ILE A 170 -19.84 8.54 3.57
CA ILE A 170 -19.51 7.21 3.06
C ILE A 170 -19.06 6.31 4.23
N ARG A 171 -19.81 5.23 4.48
CA ARG A 171 -19.48 4.30 5.56
C ARG A 171 -18.32 3.40 5.18
N GLY A 172 -17.38 3.22 6.12
CA GLY A 172 -16.32 2.22 6.04
C GLY A 172 -16.73 0.94 6.77
N ILE A 173 -16.92 -0.14 6.04
CA ILE A 173 -17.36 -1.43 6.59
C ILE A 173 -16.13 -2.20 7.07
N LYS A 174 -16.06 -2.48 8.38
CA LYS A 174 -15.00 -3.32 8.96
C LYS A 174 -15.19 -4.77 8.50
N ARG A 175 -14.11 -5.39 7.98
CA ARG A 175 -14.12 -6.75 7.43
C ARG A 175 -13.30 -7.75 8.24
N GLY A 176 -12.41 -7.27 9.09
CA GLY A 176 -11.53 -8.09 9.91
C GLY A 176 -10.42 -7.24 10.51
N GLY A 177 -9.49 -7.88 11.19
CA GLY A 177 -8.34 -7.24 11.81
C GLY A 177 -8.18 -7.65 13.27
N GLY A 178 -7.22 -7.03 13.93
CA GLY A 178 -6.86 -7.30 15.31
C GLY A 178 -5.49 -7.95 15.46
N ASP A 179 -4.92 -8.49 14.39
CA ASP A 179 -3.55 -9.00 14.43
C ASP A 179 -2.58 -7.82 14.60
N THR A 180 -1.57 -8.00 15.42
CA THR A 180 -0.60 -6.97 15.80
C THR A 180 0.80 -7.41 15.41
N TYR A 181 1.66 -6.43 15.11
CA TYR A 181 3.00 -6.68 14.60
C TYR A 181 3.98 -5.65 15.13
N LEU A 182 5.24 -6.08 15.24
CA LEU A 182 6.41 -5.23 15.35
C LEU A 182 7.17 -5.26 14.02
N MET A 183 7.76 -4.14 13.65
CA MET A 183 8.53 -3.99 12.42
C MET A 183 9.74 -3.09 12.65
N SER A 184 10.88 -3.50 12.10
CA SER A 184 12.09 -2.65 12.03
C SER A 184 13.03 -3.12 10.92
N ASP A 185 14.01 -2.27 10.59
CA ASP A 185 14.99 -2.49 9.55
C ASP A 185 16.38 -2.71 10.17
N TYR A 186 17.00 -3.86 9.90
CA TYR A 186 18.31 -4.26 10.41
C TYR A 186 19.32 -4.47 9.26
N PRO A 187 20.63 -4.49 9.54
CA PRO A 187 21.62 -4.97 8.59
C PRO A 187 21.29 -6.38 8.09
N ALA A 188 21.56 -6.67 6.82
CA ALA A 188 21.12 -7.91 6.18
C ALA A 188 21.85 -9.17 6.68
N GLY A 189 23.06 -9.04 7.23
CA GLY A 189 23.90 -10.17 7.59
C GLY A 189 24.24 -11.03 6.36
N GLU A 190 24.35 -12.36 6.58
CA GLU A 190 24.67 -13.35 5.54
C GLU A 190 23.45 -13.79 4.69
N GLN A 191 22.29 -13.21 4.91
CA GLN A 191 21.06 -13.63 4.20
C GLN A 191 21.08 -13.21 2.74
N ALA A 192 20.53 -14.08 1.87
CA ALA A 192 20.44 -13.85 0.43
C ALA A 192 19.79 -12.48 0.12
N ALA A 193 20.52 -11.61 -0.58
CA ALA A 193 20.18 -10.20 -0.78
C ALA A 193 18.88 -9.95 -1.57
N GLU A 194 18.39 -10.92 -2.38
CA GLU A 194 17.30 -10.74 -3.32
C GLU A 194 16.06 -11.59 -3.01
N GLN A 195 16.00 -12.29 -1.87
CA GLN A 195 14.88 -13.16 -1.55
C GLN A 195 14.08 -12.67 -0.34
N ALA A 196 12.77 -12.70 -0.44
CA ALA A 196 11.86 -12.58 0.69
C ALA A 196 11.79 -13.92 1.43
N VAL A 197 11.72 -13.91 2.76
CA VAL A 197 11.54 -15.12 3.56
C VAL A 197 10.36 -14.92 4.50
N LEU A 198 9.45 -15.89 4.47
CA LEU A 198 8.29 -15.97 5.36
C LEU A 198 8.47 -17.16 6.30
N TYR A 199 8.62 -16.92 7.57
CA TYR A 199 8.72 -17.94 8.60
C TYR A 199 7.34 -18.16 9.21
N PHE A 200 6.69 -19.25 8.84
CA PHE A 200 5.37 -19.64 9.39
C PHE A 200 5.58 -20.48 10.66
N GLU A 201 6.02 -19.81 11.70
CA GLU A 201 6.40 -20.48 12.96
C GLU A 201 5.19 -20.76 13.87
N ARG A 202 5.41 -21.58 14.91
CA ARG A 202 4.38 -21.96 15.89
C ARG A 202 3.79 -20.76 16.62
N GLY A 203 4.65 -19.79 16.96
CA GLY A 203 4.31 -18.57 17.67
C GLY A 203 3.77 -17.44 16.78
N GLY A 204 3.55 -17.69 15.49
CA GLY A 204 3.10 -16.71 14.50
C GLY A 204 4.20 -16.33 13.51
N VAL A 205 3.77 -15.71 12.42
CA VAL A 205 4.63 -15.36 11.29
C VAL A 205 5.72 -14.37 11.67
N VAL A 206 6.90 -14.59 11.08
CA VAL A 206 7.96 -13.60 10.93
C VAL A 206 8.25 -13.44 9.45
N GLU A 207 8.31 -12.21 8.98
CA GLU A 207 8.60 -11.88 7.59
C GLU A 207 9.93 -11.14 7.49
N SER A 208 10.72 -11.46 6.47
CA SER A 208 12.00 -10.81 6.20
C SER A 208 12.10 -10.43 4.72
N PHE A 209 12.28 -9.13 4.47
CA PHE A 209 12.37 -8.57 3.12
C PHE A 209 13.67 -7.81 2.93
N PRO A 210 14.37 -8.00 1.82
CA PRO A 210 15.57 -7.21 1.52
C PRO A 210 15.21 -5.75 1.23
N LEU A 211 16.12 -4.86 1.62
CA LEU A 211 16.07 -3.42 1.38
C LEU A 211 17.39 -2.93 0.75
N PRO A 212 17.38 -1.80 0.07
CA PRO A 212 18.61 -1.16 -0.39
C PRO A 212 19.61 -0.88 0.76
N GLY A 213 20.88 -0.75 0.40
CA GLY A 213 21.94 -0.46 1.37
C GLY A 213 22.28 -1.61 2.30
N GLY A 214 22.12 -2.85 1.86
CA GLY A 214 22.49 -4.03 2.66
C GLY A 214 21.65 -4.18 3.93
N ARG A 215 20.38 -3.80 3.88
CA ARG A 215 19.43 -3.88 5.01
C ARG A 215 18.32 -4.89 4.73
N ARG A 216 17.65 -5.31 5.79
CA ARG A 216 16.44 -6.13 5.71
C ARG A 216 15.41 -5.63 6.68
N ARG A 217 14.16 -5.60 6.21
CA ARG A 217 12.98 -5.37 7.05
C ARG A 217 12.54 -6.66 7.67
N TRP A 218 12.36 -6.63 8.98
CA TRP A 218 11.78 -7.72 9.74
C TRP A 218 10.42 -7.28 10.30
N VAL A 219 9.44 -8.16 10.13
CA VAL A 219 8.08 -7.96 10.64
C VAL A 219 7.71 -9.20 11.43
N ALA A 220 7.37 -9.07 12.69
CA ALA A 220 6.98 -10.18 13.54
C ALA A 220 5.57 -9.99 14.10
N MET A 221 4.74 -11.02 13.98
CA MET A 221 3.43 -11.04 14.61
C MET A 221 3.56 -11.08 16.14
N THR A 222 2.72 -10.31 16.83
CA THR A 222 2.66 -10.26 18.29
C THR A 222 1.27 -10.66 18.80
N SER A 223 1.18 -11.03 20.08
CA SER A 223 -0.09 -11.38 20.72
C SER A 223 -0.96 -10.16 21.06
N SER A 224 -0.32 -8.99 21.23
CA SER A 224 -0.97 -7.72 21.51
C SER A 224 -0.19 -6.57 20.91
N LEU A 225 -0.81 -5.39 20.80
CA LEU A 225 -0.12 -4.18 20.36
C LEU A 225 0.88 -3.74 21.43
N GLN A 226 2.13 -3.52 21.05
CA GLN A 226 3.24 -3.17 21.93
C GLN A 226 3.87 -1.84 21.47
N PRO A 227 3.25 -0.67 21.76
CA PRO A 227 3.70 0.63 21.25
C PRO A 227 5.11 1.00 21.70
N ASP A 228 5.51 0.54 22.89
CA ASP A 228 6.78 0.88 23.53
C ASP A 228 7.87 -0.20 23.33
N ALA A 229 7.63 -1.16 22.42
CA ALA A 229 8.59 -2.22 22.14
C ALA A 229 9.90 -1.66 21.59
N SER A 230 11.01 -2.18 22.08
CA SER A 230 12.37 -1.86 21.68
C SER A 230 12.85 -2.74 20.50
N SER A 231 14.01 -2.38 19.93
CA SER A 231 14.70 -3.23 18.95
C SER A 231 15.10 -4.58 19.53
N HIS A 232 15.40 -4.63 20.84
CA HIS A 232 15.72 -5.87 21.55
C HIS A 232 14.52 -6.82 21.59
N ASP A 233 13.30 -6.29 21.85
CA ASP A 233 12.07 -7.11 21.90
C ASP A 233 11.79 -7.77 20.54
N LEU A 234 11.91 -7.01 19.45
CA LEU A 234 11.75 -7.58 18.11
C LEU A 234 12.84 -8.59 17.78
N ALA A 235 14.12 -8.30 18.13
CA ALA A 235 15.23 -9.24 17.91
C ALA A 235 15.01 -10.53 18.67
N ALA A 236 14.59 -10.48 19.92
CA ALA A 236 14.28 -11.66 20.73
C ALA A 236 13.15 -12.52 20.13
N ILE A 237 12.08 -11.88 19.61
CA ILE A 237 11.01 -12.60 18.92
C ILE A 237 11.52 -13.28 17.65
N VAL A 238 12.33 -12.58 16.84
CA VAL A 238 12.90 -13.13 15.61
C VAL A 238 13.80 -14.32 15.94
N GLU A 239 14.74 -14.16 16.87
CA GLU A 239 15.67 -15.22 17.27
C GLU A 239 14.93 -16.45 17.81
N SER A 240 13.99 -16.25 18.76
CA SER A 240 13.25 -17.37 19.36
C SER A 240 12.42 -18.17 18.36
N ARG A 241 11.93 -17.54 17.30
CA ARG A 241 11.09 -18.20 16.28
C ARG A 241 11.89 -18.74 15.11
N THR A 242 12.93 -18.05 14.68
CA THR A 242 13.62 -18.36 13.41
C THR A 242 15.05 -18.86 13.59
N GLY A 243 15.62 -18.68 14.77
CA GLY A 243 17.03 -18.92 15.05
C GLY A 243 17.98 -17.85 14.47
N VAL A 244 17.44 -16.80 13.86
CA VAL A 244 18.26 -15.71 13.29
C VAL A 244 18.53 -14.67 14.38
N VAL A 245 19.81 -14.43 14.63
CA VAL A 245 20.26 -13.42 15.59
C VAL A 245 20.33 -12.06 14.89
N LEU A 246 19.61 -11.08 15.42
CA LEU A 246 19.65 -9.70 14.95
C LEU A 246 20.44 -8.82 15.93
N PRO A 247 21.16 -7.79 15.44
CA PRO A 247 21.81 -6.84 16.34
C PRO A 247 20.77 -6.08 17.16
N SER A 248 20.98 -6.02 18.48
CA SER A 248 20.03 -5.39 19.42
C SER A 248 20.09 -3.85 19.46
N SER A 249 21.00 -3.21 18.71
CA SER A 249 21.27 -1.79 18.80
C SER A 249 20.66 -0.97 17.64
N GLY A 250 19.99 0.13 17.96
CA GLY A 250 19.86 1.31 17.12
C GLY A 250 18.70 1.41 16.14
N ALA A 251 17.93 0.35 15.91
CA ALA A 251 16.80 0.42 14.99
C ALA A 251 15.51 0.89 15.69
N SER A 252 14.83 1.88 15.12
CA SER A 252 13.51 2.28 15.61
C SER A 252 12.48 1.23 15.26
N VAL A 253 11.69 0.78 16.24
CA VAL A 253 10.62 -0.20 16.06
C VAL A 253 9.29 0.49 15.84
N SER A 254 8.50 -0.02 14.92
CA SER A 254 7.11 0.39 14.73
C SER A 254 6.18 -0.74 15.15
N ALA A 255 5.33 -0.48 16.15
CA ALA A 255 4.21 -1.34 16.50
C ALA A 255 2.96 -0.91 15.72
N PHE A 256 2.22 -1.87 15.16
CA PHE A 256 0.97 -1.56 14.47
C PHE A 256 -0.05 -2.69 14.56
N SER A 257 -1.30 -2.31 14.46
CA SER A 257 -2.44 -3.23 14.36
C SER A 257 -3.00 -3.20 12.95
N VAL A 258 -3.29 -4.38 12.42
CA VAL A 258 -3.91 -4.56 11.12
C VAL A 258 -5.42 -4.42 11.23
N GLN A 259 -5.99 -3.59 10.38
CA GLN A 259 -7.45 -3.47 10.24
C GLN A 259 -7.82 -3.59 8.76
N GLN A 260 -8.92 -4.30 8.51
CA GLN A 260 -9.51 -4.34 7.17
C GLN A 260 -10.81 -3.56 7.17
N ARG A 261 -10.89 -2.56 6.30
CA ARG A 261 -12.07 -1.71 6.11
C ARG A 261 -12.26 -1.42 4.63
N LEU A 262 -13.47 -1.62 4.14
CA LEU A 262 -13.84 -1.28 2.78
C LEU A 262 -14.96 -0.24 2.81
N ALA A 263 -14.83 0.82 2.02
CA ALA A 263 -15.90 1.77 1.82
C ALA A 263 -17.09 1.10 1.10
N GLU A 264 -18.30 1.48 1.48
CA GLU A 264 -19.52 0.94 0.86
C GLU A 264 -19.69 1.40 -0.60
N ARG A 265 -19.14 2.57 -0.94
CA ARG A 265 -19.00 3.15 -2.28
C ARG A 265 -17.72 3.96 -2.35
N LEU A 266 -17.16 4.12 -3.55
CA LEU A 266 -15.95 4.92 -3.76
C LEU A 266 -16.24 6.29 -4.40
N VAL A 267 -17.46 6.48 -4.87
CA VAL A 267 -17.92 7.71 -5.51
C VAL A 267 -19.17 8.22 -4.82
N SER A 268 -19.20 9.51 -4.53
CA SER A 268 -20.37 10.23 -4.03
C SER A 268 -20.40 11.59 -4.74
N GLY A 269 -21.21 11.70 -5.78
CA GLY A 269 -21.23 12.89 -6.64
C GLY A 269 -19.85 13.15 -7.25
N ARG A 270 -19.26 14.29 -6.92
CA ARG A 270 -17.93 14.72 -7.38
C ARG A 270 -16.80 14.42 -6.41
N ILE A 271 -17.07 13.64 -5.36
CA ILE A 271 -16.09 13.18 -4.37
C ILE A 271 -15.77 11.73 -4.63
N VAL A 272 -14.47 11.41 -4.82
CA VAL A 272 -13.99 10.08 -5.15
C VAL A 272 -12.94 9.62 -4.13
N LEU A 273 -12.99 8.35 -3.71
CA LEU A 273 -12.05 7.76 -2.76
C LEU A 273 -11.01 6.89 -3.47
N VAL A 274 -9.76 6.94 -3.01
CA VAL A 274 -8.65 6.08 -3.46
C VAL A 274 -7.81 5.58 -2.29
N GLY A 275 -7.11 4.47 -2.48
CA GLY A 275 -6.19 3.91 -1.51
C GLY A 275 -6.86 3.58 -0.17
N ASP A 276 -6.16 3.83 0.94
CA ASP A 276 -6.66 3.50 2.29
C ASP A 276 -7.94 4.27 2.70
N ALA A 277 -8.24 5.40 2.05
CA ALA A 277 -9.51 6.09 2.22
C ALA A 277 -10.69 5.25 1.69
N ALA A 278 -10.46 4.50 0.61
CA ALA A 278 -11.43 3.61 -0.03
C ALA A 278 -11.40 2.19 0.58
N HIS A 279 -10.20 1.64 0.78
CA HIS A 279 -10.00 0.25 1.16
C HIS A 279 -8.71 0.05 1.96
N GLN A 280 -8.86 -0.03 3.25
CA GLN A 280 -7.76 -0.43 4.13
C GLN A 280 -7.68 -1.95 4.17
N ILE A 281 -6.56 -2.53 3.71
CA ILE A 281 -6.29 -3.96 3.74
C ILE A 281 -5.06 -4.27 4.59
N SER A 282 -4.86 -5.56 4.92
CA SER A 282 -3.66 -5.98 5.66
C SER A 282 -2.38 -5.61 4.90
N PRO A 283 -1.33 -5.10 5.59
CA PRO A 283 -0.03 -4.84 4.98
C PRO A 283 0.76 -6.12 4.64
N ILE A 284 0.32 -7.29 5.12
CA ILE A 284 0.98 -8.58 4.83
C ILE A 284 0.95 -8.84 3.33
N GLY A 285 2.15 -8.98 2.75
CA GLY A 285 2.32 -9.09 1.30
C GLY A 285 2.41 -7.75 0.56
N GLY A 286 2.43 -6.59 1.27
CA GLY A 286 2.70 -5.28 0.66
C GLY A 286 1.63 -4.75 -0.32
N GLN A 287 0.38 -5.23 -0.24
CA GLN A 287 -0.63 -4.98 -1.28
C GLN A 287 -1.36 -3.64 -1.17
N GLY A 288 -1.42 -2.99 0.02
CA GLY A 288 -2.27 -1.81 0.25
C GLY A 288 -1.92 -0.61 -0.63
N MET A 289 -0.66 -0.20 -0.65
CA MET A 289 -0.19 0.90 -1.50
C MET A 289 -0.40 0.60 -2.99
N ASN A 290 -0.07 -0.62 -3.41
CA ASN A 290 -0.23 -1.07 -4.80
C ASN A 290 -1.69 -1.05 -5.25
N LEU A 291 -2.62 -1.49 -4.39
CA LEU A 291 -4.04 -1.43 -4.70
C LEU A 291 -4.50 0.01 -4.94
N GLY A 292 -4.01 0.98 -4.13
CA GLY A 292 -4.26 2.40 -4.33
C GLY A 292 -3.66 2.96 -5.62
N TRP A 293 -2.49 2.46 -6.05
CA TRP A 293 -1.90 2.85 -7.33
C TRP A 293 -2.70 2.33 -8.53
N LEU A 294 -3.25 1.12 -8.41
CA LEU A 294 -4.18 0.58 -9.39
C LEU A 294 -5.52 1.35 -9.43
N ASP A 295 -5.94 1.95 -8.30
CA ASP A 295 -7.04 2.92 -8.32
C ASP A 295 -6.68 4.13 -9.18
N GLY A 296 -5.47 4.68 -8.99
CA GLY A 296 -4.97 5.84 -9.74
C GLY A 296 -4.94 5.59 -11.25
N LEU A 297 -4.43 4.43 -11.67
CA LEU A 297 -4.38 4.03 -13.09
C LEU A 297 -5.77 3.99 -13.75
N LEU A 298 -6.79 3.57 -13.01
CA LEU A 298 -8.16 3.51 -13.53
C LEU A 298 -8.88 4.85 -13.40
N LEU A 299 -8.64 5.60 -12.32
CA LEU A 299 -9.33 6.85 -12.04
C LEU A 299 -8.84 8.02 -12.89
N ALA A 300 -7.53 8.12 -13.14
CA ALA A 300 -6.98 9.27 -13.86
C ALA A 300 -7.58 9.43 -15.27
N PRO A 301 -7.65 8.39 -16.13
CA PRO A 301 -8.35 8.51 -17.41
C PRO A 301 -9.86 8.73 -17.26
N ALA A 302 -10.50 8.14 -16.24
CA ALA A 302 -11.94 8.33 -16.01
C ALA A 302 -12.27 9.77 -15.62
N LEU A 303 -11.48 10.40 -14.74
CA LEU A 303 -11.65 11.82 -14.39
C LEU A 303 -11.34 12.74 -15.57
N ALA A 304 -10.29 12.46 -16.35
CA ALA A 304 -9.98 13.24 -17.54
C ALA A 304 -11.12 13.22 -18.55
N LEU A 305 -11.75 12.08 -18.75
CA LEU A 305 -12.93 11.94 -19.62
C LEU A 305 -14.15 12.68 -19.03
N ALA A 306 -14.45 12.45 -17.75
CA ALA A 306 -15.58 13.12 -17.06
C ALA A 306 -15.47 14.66 -17.06
N ILE A 307 -14.25 15.19 -17.07
CA ILE A 307 -13.99 16.63 -17.12
C ILE A 307 -14.15 17.18 -18.53
N ARG A 308 -13.68 16.47 -19.55
CA ARG A 308 -13.79 16.88 -20.96
C ARG A 308 -15.19 16.70 -21.51
N GLU A 309 -15.85 15.63 -21.08
CA GLU A 309 -17.19 15.23 -21.55
C GLU A 309 -18.12 15.00 -20.35
N PRO A 310 -18.69 16.08 -19.77
CA PRO A 310 -19.49 15.99 -18.54
C PRO A 310 -20.65 15.00 -18.59
N GLY A 311 -21.23 14.76 -19.78
CA GLY A 311 -22.29 13.78 -19.97
C GLY A 311 -21.87 12.32 -19.71
N THR A 312 -20.58 12.02 -19.74
CA THR A 312 -20.04 10.67 -19.49
C THR A 312 -19.72 10.42 -18.03
N ALA A 313 -19.65 11.47 -17.19
CA ALA A 313 -19.14 11.41 -15.83
C ALA A 313 -19.80 10.33 -14.98
N ALA A 314 -21.12 10.24 -14.99
CA ALA A 314 -21.87 9.26 -14.20
C ALA A 314 -21.51 7.83 -14.59
N SER A 315 -21.35 7.52 -15.87
CA SER A 315 -21.06 6.18 -16.36
C SER A 315 -19.62 5.76 -16.04
N VAL A 316 -18.63 6.63 -16.32
CA VAL A 316 -17.21 6.29 -16.11
C VAL A 316 -16.85 6.19 -14.63
N LEU A 317 -17.42 7.04 -13.78
CA LEU A 317 -17.19 6.96 -12.33
C LEU A 317 -17.93 5.80 -11.69
N SER A 318 -19.13 5.42 -12.19
CA SER A 318 -19.82 4.21 -11.76
C SER A 318 -19.04 2.95 -12.14
N ASP A 319 -18.41 2.91 -13.33
CA ASP A 319 -17.54 1.81 -13.74
C ASP A 319 -16.29 1.70 -12.84
N TYR A 320 -15.66 2.83 -12.51
CA TYR A 320 -14.59 2.92 -11.54
C TYR A 320 -15.00 2.33 -10.19
N ASP A 321 -16.12 2.80 -9.60
CA ASP A 321 -16.62 2.31 -8.31
C ASP A 321 -16.81 0.79 -8.33
N ARG A 322 -17.51 0.28 -9.35
CA ARG A 322 -17.81 -1.14 -9.47
C ARG A 322 -16.54 -2.00 -9.55
N ARG A 323 -15.60 -1.64 -10.44
CA ARG A 323 -14.36 -2.40 -10.67
C ARG A 323 -13.47 -2.36 -9.44
N ARG A 324 -13.21 -1.16 -8.88
CA ARG A 324 -12.29 -1.05 -7.76
C ARG A 324 -12.82 -1.66 -6.49
N ARG A 325 -14.12 -1.58 -6.23
CA ARG A 325 -14.75 -2.32 -5.10
C ARG A 325 -14.66 -3.84 -5.27
N ARG A 326 -14.76 -4.35 -6.49
CA ARG A 326 -14.54 -5.77 -6.76
C ARG A 326 -13.09 -6.17 -6.45
N SER A 327 -12.11 -5.43 -6.99
CA SER A 327 -10.68 -5.66 -6.74
C SER A 327 -10.36 -5.58 -5.24
N ALA A 328 -10.87 -4.56 -4.53
CA ALA A 328 -10.66 -4.40 -3.10
C ALA A 328 -11.22 -5.58 -2.28
N ARG A 329 -12.40 -6.11 -2.64
CA ARG A 329 -12.97 -7.31 -1.97
C ARG A 329 -12.10 -8.55 -2.21
N MET A 330 -11.57 -8.72 -3.41
CA MET A 330 -10.68 -9.84 -3.74
C MET A 330 -9.37 -9.70 -2.97
N ALA A 331 -8.73 -8.53 -2.98
CA ALA A 331 -7.52 -8.26 -2.22
C ALA A 331 -7.72 -8.46 -0.70
N ALA A 332 -8.85 -8.03 -0.15
CA ALA A 332 -9.18 -8.24 1.27
C ALA A 332 -9.35 -9.73 1.62
N ARG A 333 -9.94 -10.54 0.73
CA ARG A 333 -10.06 -12.00 0.92
C ARG A 333 -8.67 -12.66 0.91
N GLN A 334 -7.83 -12.29 -0.05
CA GLN A 334 -6.47 -12.82 -0.13
C GLN A 334 -5.64 -12.42 1.09
N ALA A 335 -5.69 -11.15 1.49
CA ALA A 335 -5.01 -10.67 2.69
C ALA A 335 -5.50 -11.42 3.95
N GLY A 336 -6.82 -11.68 4.06
CA GLY A 336 -7.40 -12.49 5.12
C GLY A 336 -6.86 -13.93 5.15
N PHE A 337 -6.72 -14.56 3.97
CA PHE A 337 -6.10 -15.88 3.84
C PHE A 337 -4.62 -15.86 4.27
N ASN A 338 -3.83 -14.89 3.79
CA ASN A 338 -2.44 -14.74 4.18
C ASN A 338 -2.28 -14.56 5.69
N MET A 339 -3.13 -13.71 6.31
CA MET A 339 -3.14 -13.53 7.76
C MET A 339 -3.45 -14.83 8.50
N MET A 340 -4.46 -15.58 8.05
CA MET A 340 -4.83 -16.87 8.65
C MET A 340 -3.65 -17.86 8.61
N MET A 341 -2.93 -17.91 7.50
CA MET A 341 -1.74 -18.76 7.34
C MET A 341 -0.59 -18.34 8.27
N GLY A 342 -0.46 -17.04 8.55
CA GLY A 342 0.57 -16.50 9.44
C GLY A 342 0.27 -16.60 10.94
N ARG A 343 -0.96 -16.93 11.35
CA ARG A 343 -1.34 -16.99 12.77
C ARG A 343 -0.69 -18.16 13.50
N PRO A 344 -0.52 -18.08 14.84
CA PRO A 344 0.01 -19.18 15.65
C PRO A 344 -0.73 -20.50 15.41
N ALA A 345 0.03 -21.58 15.26
CA ALA A 345 -0.53 -22.90 15.03
C ALA A 345 0.35 -23.98 15.66
N THR A 346 -0.27 -24.99 16.30
CA THR A 346 0.40 -26.11 16.94
C THR A 346 -0.29 -27.45 16.57
N GLY A 347 0.36 -28.56 16.86
CA GLY A 347 -0.22 -29.89 16.69
C GLY A 347 -0.71 -30.18 15.27
N LEU A 348 -1.94 -30.70 15.13
CA LEU A 348 -2.52 -31.05 13.84
C LEU A 348 -2.71 -29.83 12.92
N ARG A 349 -3.09 -28.67 13.47
CA ARG A 349 -3.25 -27.42 12.68
C ARG A 349 -1.95 -27.01 12.00
N LEU A 350 -0.82 -27.11 12.71
CA LEU A 350 0.51 -26.82 12.16
C LEU A 350 0.85 -27.78 11.01
N ARG A 351 0.61 -29.09 11.21
CA ARG A 351 0.87 -30.10 10.17
C ARG A 351 0.04 -29.89 8.92
N LEU A 352 -1.25 -29.61 9.08
CA LEU A 352 -2.16 -29.29 7.96
C LEU A 352 -1.76 -28.03 7.21
N ARG A 353 -1.43 -26.95 7.94
CA ARG A 353 -0.92 -25.71 7.35
C ARG A 353 0.35 -25.95 6.53
N ASN A 354 1.33 -26.64 7.11
CA ASN A 354 2.59 -26.91 6.45
C ASN A 354 2.42 -27.84 5.24
N GLY A 355 1.51 -28.82 5.32
CA GLY A 355 1.11 -29.66 4.19
C GLY A 355 0.50 -28.84 3.06
N LEU A 356 -0.43 -27.94 3.37
CA LEU A 356 -1.04 -27.03 2.40
C LEU A 356 0.00 -26.13 1.72
N VAL A 357 0.94 -25.54 2.49
CA VAL A 357 2.01 -24.71 1.92
C VAL A 357 2.86 -25.49 0.95
N ARG A 358 3.26 -26.73 1.31
CA ARG A 358 4.04 -27.60 0.41
C ARG A 358 3.28 -27.90 -0.88
N THR A 359 2.00 -28.23 -0.79
CA THR A 359 1.17 -28.50 -1.98
C THR A 359 1.04 -27.27 -2.87
N LEU A 360 0.84 -26.09 -2.27
CA LEU A 360 0.74 -24.82 -3.02
C LEU A 360 2.08 -24.36 -3.62
N ALA A 361 3.18 -24.83 -3.11
CA ALA A 361 4.54 -24.50 -3.62
C ALA A 361 4.99 -25.35 -4.82
N VAL A 362 4.16 -26.31 -5.27
CA VAL A 362 4.45 -27.18 -6.42
C VAL A 362 3.60 -26.76 -7.62
N PRO A 363 4.16 -26.79 -8.86
CA PRO A 363 3.37 -26.55 -10.09
C PRO A 363 2.19 -27.55 -10.23
N PRO A 364 1.04 -27.11 -10.77
CA PRO A 364 0.75 -25.76 -11.29
C PRO A 364 0.31 -24.76 -10.22
N ALA A 365 0.08 -25.18 -8.98
CA ALA A 365 -0.44 -24.32 -7.90
C ALA A 365 0.52 -23.16 -7.57
N SER A 366 1.83 -23.37 -7.66
CA SER A 366 2.84 -22.35 -7.41
C SER A 366 2.76 -21.17 -8.40
N ALA A 367 2.43 -21.41 -9.66
CA ALA A 367 2.23 -20.34 -10.65
C ALA A 367 1.01 -19.48 -10.34
N VAL A 368 -0.10 -20.11 -9.90
CA VAL A 368 -1.31 -19.40 -9.46
C VAL A 368 -1.01 -18.57 -8.20
N LEU A 369 -0.29 -19.16 -7.23
CA LEU A 369 0.09 -18.47 -6.00
C LEU A 369 1.04 -17.30 -6.28
N ALA A 370 2.02 -17.46 -7.17
CA ALA A 370 2.92 -16.38 -7.60
C ALA A 370 2.16 -15.24 -8.29
N SER A 371 1.19 -15.57 -9.17
CA SER A 371 0.31 -14.58 -9.80
C SER A 371 -0.54 -13.84 -8.78
N ALA A 372 -1.09 -14.55 -7.81
CA ALA A 372 -1.87 -13.97 -6.72
C ALA A 372 -0.99 -13.06 -5.84
N PHE A 373 0.20 -13.52 -5.45
CA PHE A 373 1.13 -12.75 -4.62
C PHE A 373 1.60 -11.47 -5.33
N THR A 374 1.84 -11.53 -6.63
CA THR A 374 2.25 -10.38 -7.45
C THR A 374 1.08 -9.51 -7.92
N MET A 375 -0.15 -9.71 -7.43
CA MET A 375 -1.36 -8.93 -7.72
C MET A 375 -1.78 -8.91 -9.22
N ARG A 376 -1.35 -9.88 -10.02
CA ARG A 376 -1.62 -9.89 -11.48
C ARG A 376 -3.07 -10.19 -11.87
N TRP A 377 -3.88 -10.61 -10.93
CA TRP A 377 -5.29 -10.92 -11.12
C TRP A 377 -6.25 -9.76 -10.73
N LEU A 378 -5.70 -8.60 -10.32
CA LEU A 378 -6.42 -7.36 -10.01
C LEU A 378 -6.39 -6.39 -11.17
#